data_614c818cda2e1fc44775c0b0206ef1a0
#
_entry.id   614c818cda2e1fc44775c0b0206ef1a0
#
_cell.length_a   1.000
_cell.length_b   1.000
_cell.length_c   1.000
_cell.angle_alpha   90.00
_cell.angle_beta   90.00
_cell.angle_gamma   90.00
#
_symmetry.space_group_name_H-M   'P 1'
#
loop_
_entity.id
_entity.type
_entity.pdbx_description
1 polymer ?
#
loop_
_entity_poly.entity_id
_entity_poly.type
_entity_poly.pdbx_seq_one_letter_code
_entity_poly.pdbx_strand_id
1 'polypeptide(L)'
;MIIFEYKVSPAWLSPDAPESIFRITVTSDKENNVITWFHDKKYLHTIPTSEINKIKSIIKDHSELFRVPECLESNTVLDGEEYSFIFSDGKNTNSFSGFNILDYGRSPRKNATLALRVARTIKEKVLDLNGVRTMIPTRLQRWPKYRKPSNDIKI
;
A
#
# COMPACT_ATOMS: atom_id res chain seq x y z
N MET A 1 -3.34 18.27 -1.38
CA MET A 1 -2.71 17.34 -2.35
C MET A 1 -2.31 16.06 -1.67
N ILE A 2 -2.68 14.94 -2.23
CA ILE A 2 -2.30 13.65 -1.71
C ILE A 2 -0.88 13.34 -2.15
N ILE A 3 -0.03 12.98 -1.19
CA ILE A 3 1.36 12.63 -1.46
C ILE A 3 1.51 11.12 -1.53
N PHE A 4 0.79 10.41 -0.67
CA PHE A 4 0.86 8.96 -0.63
C PHE A 4 -0.48 8.40 -0.18
N GLU A 5 -0.93 7.36 -0.85
CA GLU A 5 -2.10 6.61 -0.38
C GLU A 5 -1.88 5.14 -0.64
N TYR A 6 -2.27 4.33 0.31
CA TYR A 6 -2.28 2.88 0.19
C TYR A 6 -3.64 2.43 0.69
N LYS A 7 -4.36 1.68 -0.12
CA LYS A 7 -5.70 1.23 0.23
C LYS A 7 -5.88 -0.22 -0.15
N VAL A 8 -6.47 -0.98 0.75
CA VAL A 8 -6.82 -2.38 0.50
C VAL A 8 -8.33 -2.48 0.64
N SER A 9 -9.00 -2.93 -0.41
CA SER A 9 -10.45 -3.05 -0.44
C SER A 9 -10.85 -4.48 -0.73
N PRO A 10 -12.01 -4.95 -0.23
CA PRO A 10 -12.50 -6.27 -0.62
C PRO A 10 -12.77 -6.28 -2.12
N ALA A 11 -12.42 -7.36 -2.79
CA ALA A 11 -12.64 -7.47 -4.21
C ALA A 11 -14.10 -7.83 -4.55
N TRP A 12 -14.82 -8.37 -3.58
CA TRP A 12 -16.24 -8.69 -3.76
C TRP A 12 -17.10 -7.66 -3.08
N LEU A 13 -18.31 -7.48 -3.58
CA LEU A 13 -19.21 -6.51 -3.03
C LEU A 13 -20.32 -7.18 -2.24
N SER A 14 -20.62 -6.63 -1.08
CA SER A 14 -21.69 -7.07 -0.23
C SER A 14 -22.24 -5.80 0.44
N PRO A 15 -23.52 -5.74 0.73
CA PRO A 15 -24.07 -4.56 1.41
C PRO A 15 -23.39 -4.28 2.75
N ASP A 16 -22.85 -5.34 3.38
CA ASP A 16 -22.20 -5.18 4.67
C ASP A 16 -20.68 -5.05 4.57
N ALA A 17 -20.12 -5.11 3.39
CA ALA A 17 -18.67 -5.02 3.24
C ALA A 17 -18.20 -3.58 3.49
N PRO A 18 -17.09 -3.39 4.20
CA PRO A 18 -16.54 -2.05 4.38
C PRO A 18 -15.99 -1.56 3.05
N GLU A 19 -15.90 -0.25 2.90
CA GLU A 19 -15.32 0.34 1.70
C GLU A 19 -13.86 -0.07 1.58
N SER A 20 -13.16 -0.16 2.68
CA SER A 20 -11.77 -0.62 2.68
C SER A 20 -11.48 -1.42 3.94
N ILE A 21 -10.53 -2.34 3.83
CA ILE A 21 -10.04 -3.09 4.98
C ILE A 21 -9.06 -2.18 5.71
N PHE A 22 -8.21 -1.50 4.96
CA PHE A 22 -7.28 -0.53 5.50
C PHE A 22 -7.04 0.55 4.45
N ARG A 23 -6.87 1.78 4.92
CA ARG A 23 -6.50 2.88 4.04
C ARG A 23 -5.65 3.87 4.81
N ILE A 24 -4.63 4.40 4.19
CA ILE A 24 -3.86 5.50 4.73
C ILE A 24 -3.67 6.53 3.64
N THR A 25 -3.91 7.79 3.98
CA THR A 25 -3.73 8.92 3.07
C THR A 25 -2.82 9.93 3.73
N VAL A 26 -1.77 10.32 3.04
CA VAL A 26 -0.84 11.34 3.50
C VAL A 26 -0.97 12.52 2.57
N THR A 27 -1.16 13.71 3.12
CA THR A 27 -1.33 14.92 2.33
C THR A 27 -0.25 15.95 2.67
N SER A 28 -0.21 17.03 1.91
CA SER A 28 0.73 18.11 2.17
C SER A 28 0.16 19.17 3.10
N ASP A 29 -0.98 18.90 3.74
CA ASP A 29 -1.60 19.85 4.65
C ASP A 29 -0.77 19.99 5.92
N LYS A 30 -1.00 21.07 6.65
CA LYS A 30 -0.24 21.31 7.89
C LYS A 30 -0.80 20.53 9.06
N GLU A 31 -2.09 20.28 9.06
CA GLU A 31 -2.73 19.54 10.14
C GLU A 31 -3.51 18.38 9.59
N ASN A 32 -3.63 17.33 10.36
CA ASN A 32 -4.36 16.12 9.97
C ASN A 32 -3.88 15.63 8.61
N ASN A 33 -2.58 15.67 8.44
CA ASN A 33 -1.97 15.33 7.15
C ASN A 33 -1.76 13.84 6.96
N VAL A 34 -2.04 13.04 7.98
CA VAL A 34 -2.05 11.59 7.85
C VAL A 34 -3.38 11.08 8.41
N ILE A 35 -4.14 10.40 7.58
CA ILE A 35 -5.42 9.84 7.99
C ILE A 35 -5.38 8.36 7.73
N THR A 36 -5.74 7.56 8.75
CA THR A 36 -5.82 6.13 8.60
C THR A 36 -7.25 5.66 8.84
N TRP A 37 -7.66 4.63 8.09
CA TRP A 37 -8.94 3.98 8.29
C TRP A 37 -8.69 2.51 8.50
N PHE A 38 -9.21 1.95 9.59
CA PHE A 38 -9.21 0.52 9.85
C PHE A 38 -10.67 0.10 9.74
N HIS A 39 -11.03 -0.47 8.62
CA HIS A 39 -12.41 -0.68 8.22
C HIS A 39 -13.09 0.69 8.15
N ASP A 40 -14.07 0.94 8.97
CA ASP A 40 -14.77 2.22 8.94
C ASP A 40 -14.31 3.18 10.02
N LYS A 41 -13.32 2.81 10.82
CA LYS A 41 -12.82 3.70 11.86
C LYS A 41 -11.72 4.58 11.33
N LYS A 42 -11.90 5.89 11.52
CA LYS A 42 -10.99 6.90 11.01
C LYS A 42 -10.16 7.49 12.15
N TYR A 43 -8.86 7.62 11.92
CA TYR A 43 -7.94 8.21 12.87
C TYR A 43 -7.16 9.33 12.19
N LEU A 44 -7.08 10.49 12.85
CA LEU A 44 -6.36 11.65 12.33
C LEU A 44 -5.04 11.79 13.04
N HIS A 45 -3.99 12.06 12.27
CA HIS A 45 -2.66 12.28 12.79
C HIS A 45 -2.06 13.52 12.15
N THR A 46 -1.17 14.19 12.85
CA THR A 46 -0.40 15.30 12.29
C THR A 46 1.07 14.98 12.47
N ILE A 47 1.80 14.97 11.37
CA ILE A 47 3.25 14.81 11.44
C ILE A 47 3.90 16.09 10.90
N PRO A 48 5.14 16.38 11.30
CA PRO A 48 5.81 17.61 10.86
C PRO A 48 5.98 17.70 9.36
N THR A 49 6.00 18.89 8.83
CA THR A 49 6.24 19.12 7.39
C THR A 49 7.55 18.47 6.94
N SER A 50 8.56 18.46 7.79
CA SER A 50 9.83 17.81 7.46
C SER A 50 9.64 16.31 7.20
N GLU A 51 8.69 15.67 7.87
CA GLU A 51 8.42 14.25 7.65
C GLU A 51 7.64 14.03 6.36
N ILE A 52 6.74 14.95 6.02
CA ILE A 52 6.06 14.93 4.73
C ILE A 52 7.10 15.07 3.61
N ASN A 53 8.08 15.94 3.79
CA ASN A 53 9.13 16.13 2.79
C ASN A 53 10.01 14.88 2.66
N LYS A 54 10.19 14.10 3.73
CA LYS A 54 10.91 12.84 3.63
C LYS A 54 10.14 11.86 2.77
N ILE A 55 8.82 11.81 2.91
CA ILE A 55 8.00 10.93 2.07
C ILE A 55 8.12 11.33 0.61
N LYS A 56 8.05 12.64 0.31
CA LYS A 56 8.21 13.11 -1.06
C LYS A 56 9.57 12.72 -1.62
N SER A 57 10.61 12.80 -0.81
CA SER A 57 11.96 12.47 -1.22
C SER A 57 12.10 10.97 -1.52
N ILE A 58 11.52 10.12 -0.68
CA ILE A 58 11.52 8.68 -0.91
C ILE A 58 10.85 8.36 -2.25
N ILE A 59 9.71 8.99 -2.52
CA ILE A 59 8.98 8.78 -3.77
C ILE A 59 9.80 9.28 -4.95
N LYS A 60 10.42 10.45 -4.82
CA LYS A 60 11.20 11.03 -5.89
C LYS A 60 12.40 10.14 -6.24
N ASP A 61 12.99 9.48 -5.24
CA ASP A 61 14.11 8.58 -5.48
C ASP A 61 13.70 7.30 -6.22
N HIS A 62 12.41 7.08 -6.40
CA HIS A 62 11.89 5.91 -7.11
C HIS A 62 11.03 6.39 -8.29
N SER A 63 11.65 7.13 -9.19
CA SER A 63 10.93 7.77 -10.30
C SER A 63 10.24 6.78 -11.24
N GLU A 64 10.64 5.52 -11.24
CA GLU A 64 9.98 4.52 -12.06
C GLU A 64 8.53 4.30 -11.62
N LEU A 65 8.15 4.74 -10.42
CA LEU A 65 6.76 4.68 -9.99
C LEU A 65 5.84 5.47 -10.92
N PHE A 66 6.38 6.53 -11.54
CA PHE A 66 5.56 7.41 -12.38
C PHE A 66 5.33 6.83 -13.77
N ARG A 67 5.93 5.68 -14.07
CA ARG A 67 5.72 5.00 -15.34
C ARG A 67 4.94 3.69 -15.17
N VAL A 68 4.50 3.38 -13.96
CA VAL A 68 3.70 2.19 -13.71
C VAL A 68 2.32 2.37 -14.36
N PRO A 69 1.85 1.40 -15.13
CA PRO A 69 0.53 1.49 -15.75
C PRO A 69 -0.59 1.54 -14.71
N GLU A 70 -1.72 2.07 -15.10
CA GLU A 70 -2.86 2.20 -14.23
C GLU A 70 -3.28 0.87 -13.61
N CYS A 71 -3.15 -0.21 -14.33
CA CYS A 71 -3.47 -1.55 -13.81
C CYS A 71 -2.21 -2.33 -13.56
N LEU A 72 -2.05 -2.81 -12.33
CA LEU A 72 -0.92 -3.67 -11.97
C LEU A 72 -1.15 -5.07 -12.49
N GLU A 73 -0.05 -5.81 -12.65
CA GLU A 73 -0.13 -7.23 -12.94
C GLU A 73 -0.80 -7.89 -11.74
N SER A 74 -1.91 -8.51 -11.96
CA SER A 74 -2.75 -9.07 -10.91
C SER A 74 -2.97 -10.55 -11.12
N ASN A 75 -3.26 -11.24 -10.03
CA ASN A 75 -3.65 -12.63 -10.11
C ASN A 75 -5.16 -12.70 -10.19
N THR A 76 -5.66 -13.65 -10.96
CA THR A 76 -7.10 -13.80 -11.17
C THR A 76 -7.65 -14.75 -10.14
N VAL A 77 -8.38 -14.22 -9.17
CA VAL A 77 -9.01 -15.01 -8.13
C VAL A 77 -10.37 -14.40 -7.89
N LEU A 78 -11.36 -15.23 -7.63
CA LEU A 78 -12.72 -14.72 -7.43
C LEU A 78 -12.84 -13.91 -6.15
N ASP A 79 -12.23 -14.38 -5.08
CA ASP A 79 -12.28 -13.66 -3.83
C ASP A 79 -10.89 -13.10 -3.58
N GLY A 80 -10.81 -12.00 -2.96
CA GLY A 80 -9.51 -11.42 -2.67
C GLY A 80 -9.63 -9.95 -2.38
N GLU A 81 -8.57 -9.23 -2.68
CA GLU A 81 -8.46 -7.84 -2.31
C GLU A 81 -7.91 -7.01 -3.45
N GLU A 82 -8.40 -5.80 -3.56
CA GLU A 82 -7.86 -4.83 -4.49
C GLU A 82 -6.92 -3.91 -3.73
N TYR A 83 -5.74 -3.69 -4.28
CA TYR A 83 -4.73 -2.82 -3.70
C TYR A 83 -4.58 -1.60 -4.59
N SER A 84 -4.71 -0.43 -3.99
CA SER A 84 -4.61 0.83 -4.73
C SER A 84 -3.52 1.69 -4.14
N PHE A 85 -2.79 2.38 -5.00
CA PHE A 85 -1.67 3.23 -4.62
C PHE A 85 -1.75 4.59 -5.28
N ILE A 86 -1.37 5.62 -4.54
CA ILE A 86 -1.11 6.94 -5.10
C ILE A 86 0.25 7.36 -4.57
N PHE A 87 1.12 7.80 -5.47
CA PHE A 87 2.43 8.33 -5.12
C PHE A 87 2.64 9.68 -5.79
N SER A 88 3.10 10.67 -5.03
CA SER A 88 3.42 11.99 -5.56
C SER A 88 4.68 12.55 -4.90
N ASP A 89 5.56 13.12 -5.69
CA ASP A 89 6.74 13.79 -5.13
C ASP A 89 6.49 15.30 -5.03
N GLY A 90 5.24 15.72 -5.23
CA GLY A 90 4.88 17.13 -5.23
C GLY A 90 4.86 17.73 -6.63
N LYS A 91 5.45 17.08 -7.60
CA LYS A 91 5.52 17.56 -8.97
C LYS A 91 4.90 16.54 -9.91
N ASN A 92 5.25 15.27 -9.73
CA ASN A 92 4.69 14.19 -10.53
C ASN A 92 3.80 13.34 -9.64
N THR A 93 2.72 12.81 -10.19
CA THR A 93 1.78 11.97 -9.44
C THR A 93 1.36 10.81 -10.32
N ASN A 94 1.22 9.64 -9.72
CA ASN A 94 0.68 8.47 -10.42
C ASN A 94 -0.18 7.66 -9.46
N SER A 95 -1.23 7.05 -10.00
CA SER A 95 -2.11 6.18 -9.23
C SER A 95 -2.36 4.92 -10.03
N PHE A 96 -2.42 3.79 -9.35
CA PHE A 96 -2.63 2.50 -10.00
C PHE A 96 -3.16 1.50 -8.99
N SER A 97 -3.71 0.41 -9.49
CA SER A 97 -4.30 -0.61 -8.62
C SER A 97 -4.20 -1.99 -9.23
N GLY A 98 -4.42 -3.01 -8.44
CA GLY A 98 -4.44 -4.38 -8.91
C GLY A 98 -5.06 -5.31 -7.88
N PHE A 99 -5.53 -6.47 -8.36
CA PHE A 99 -6.16 -7.45 -7.50
C PHE A 99 -5.16 -8.50 -7.06
N ASN A 100 -5.26 -8.92 -5.80
CA ASN A 100 -4.52 -10.08 -5.29
C ASN A 100 -3.02 -10.04 -5.54
N ILE A 101 -2.43 -8.85 -5.41
CA ILE A 101 -0.99 -8.71 -5.66
C ILE A 101 -0.14 -9.40 -4.59
N LEU A 102 -0.75 -9.80 -3.49
CA LEU A 102 -0.08 -10.55 -2.44
C LEU A 102 -0.59 -11.99 -2.40
N ASP A 103 -0.94 -12.54 -3.56
CA ASP A 103 -1.47 -13.87 -3.64
C ASP A 103 -0.49 -14.90 -3.08
N TYR A 104 -1.02 -15.86 -2.33
CA TYR A 104 -0.19 -16.89 -1.73
C TYR A 104 0.44 -17.76 -2.80
N GLY A 105 1.65 -18.20 -2.54
CA GLY A 105 2.31 -19.11 -3.44
C GLY A 105 2.93 -18.44 -4.65
N ARG A 106 2.82 -17.14 -4.76
CA ARG A 106 3.40 -16.42 -5.87
C ARG A 106 4.11 -15.18 -5.38
N SER A 107 5.16 -14.80 -6.06
CA SER A 107 5.82 -13.54 -5.81
C SER A 107 5.03 -12.43 -6.48
N PRO A 108 4.93 -11.27 -5.88
CA PRO A 108 4.33 -10.12 -6.56
C PRO A 108 5.09 -9.82 -7.84
N ARG A 109 4.38 -9.35 -8.86
CA ARG A 109 5.02 -8.98 -10.11
C ARG A 109 5.82 -7.70 -9.95
N LYS A 110 6.59 -7.36 -10.96
CA LYS A 110 7.55 -6.27 -10.92
C LYS A 110 6.98 -4.95 -10.41
N ASN A 111 5.90 -4.48 -10.99
CA ASN A 111 5.34 -3.19 -10.61
C ASN A 111 4.70 -3.23 -9.22
N ALA A 112 4.06 -4.34 -8.88
CA ALA A 112 3.48 -4.51 -7.57
C ALA A 112 4.59 -4.57 -6.51
N THR A 113 5.69 -5.26 -6.80
CA THR A 113 6.82 -5.34 -5.90
C THR A 113 7.43 -3.97 -5.66
N LEU A 114 7.56 -3.16 -6.71
CA LEU A 114 8.09 -1.81 -6.59
C LEU A 114 7.19 -0.97 -5.69
N ALA A 115 5.88 -0.98 -5.94
CA ALA A 115 4.94 -0.18 -5.17
C ALA A 115 4.94 -0.58 -3.70
N LEU A 116 4.93 -1.88 -3.42
CA LEU A 116 4.92 -2.36 -2.04
C LEU A 116 6.24 -2.06 -1.33
N ARG A 117 7.34 -2.13 -2.05
CA ARG A 117 8.65 -1.80 -1.48
C ARG A 117 8.72 -0.33 -1.07
N VAL A 118 8.24 0.56 -1.93
CA VAL A 118 8.25 1.99 -1.62
C VAL A 118 7.29 2.29 -0.47
N ALA A 119 6.10 1.69 -0.48
CA ALA A 119 5.15 1.86 0.62
C ALA A 119 5.76 1.39 1.94
N ARG A 120 6.47 0.24 1.93
CA ARG A 120 7.13 -0.26 3.12
C ARG A 120 8.24 0.69 3.60
N THR A 121 8.98 1.26 2.67
CA THR A 121 10.04 2.21 3.02
C THR A 121 9.44 3.45 3.71
N ILE A 122 8.33 3.95 3.20
CA ILE A 122 7.62 5.08 3.79
C ILE A 122 7.16 4.69 5.20
N LYS A 123 6.62 3.49 5.35
CA LYS A 123 6.17 3.02 6.64
C LYS A 123 7.31 2.98 7.64
N GLU A 124 8.40 2.32 7.28
CA GLU A 124 9.50 2.09 8.21
C GLU A 124 10.29 3.35 8.54
N LYS A 125 10.48 4.20 7.57
CA LYS A 125 11.33 5.38 7.77
C LYS A 125 10.58 6.61 8.24
N VAL A 126 9.28 6.65 8.08
CA VAL A 126 8.51 7.84 8.45
C VAL A 126 7.33 7.49 9.36
N LEU A 127 6.42 6.66 8.89
CA LEU A 127 5.16 6.45 9.62
C LEU A 127 5.36 5.78 10.97
N ASP A 128 6.14 4.71 11.03
CA ASP A 128 6.38 4.01 12.28
C ASP A 128 7.11 4.93 13.27
N LEU A 129 8.04 5.74 12.80
CA LEU A 129 8.79 6.64 13.66
C LEU A 129 7.95 7.79 14.20
N ASN A 130 6.83 8.06 13.58
CA ASN A 130 5.89 9.09 14.01
C ASN A 130 4.66 8.50 14.72
N GLY A 131 4.72 7.22 15.08
CA GLY A 131 3.65 6.59 15.83
C GLY A 131 2.39 6.26 15.04
N VAL A 132 2.47 6.22 13.72
CA VAL A 132 1.32 5.93 12.87
C VAL A 132 1.27 4.43 12.59
N ARG A 133 0.20 3.77 13.01
CA ARG A 133 0.03 2.35 12.75
C ARG A 133 -0.50 2.12 11.36
N THR A 134 0.01 1.11 10.68
CA THR A 134 -0.46 0.77 9.34
C THR A 134 -0.54 -0.74 9.17
N MET A 135 -1.26 -1.17 8.13
CA MET A 135 -1.31 -2.57 7.72
C MET A 135 -0.52 -2.75 6.41
N ILE A 136 0.46 -1.90 6.17
CA ILE A 136 1.33 -2.07 4.99
C ILE A 136 2.22 -3.29 5.22
N PRO A 137 2.30 -4.22 4.25
CA PRO A 137 3.08 -5.44 4.42
C PRO A 137 4.57 -5.17 4.60
N THR A 138 5.20 -5.92 5.50
CA THR A 138 6.62 -5.72 5.80
C THR A 138 7.49 -6.84 5.26
N ARG A 139 6.89 -7.95 4.82
CA ARG A 139 7.67 -9.08 4.34
C ARG A 139 7.06 -9.67 3.10
N LEU A 140 7.27 -9.03 2.00
CA LEU A 140 6.64 -9.47 0.78
C LEU A 140 7.12 -10.80 0.26
N GLN A 141 8.38 -11.00 0.31
CA GLN A 141 8.91 -12.18 -0.31
C GLN A 141 8.72 -13.44 0.50
N ARG A 142 8.17 -13.33 1.66
CA ARG A 142 8.02 -14.51 2.47
C ARG A 142 6.85 -15.38 2.06
N TRP A 143 5.90 -14.76 1.39
CA TRP A 143 4.75 -15.49 0.99
C TRP A 143 5.04 -16.74 0.23
N PRO A 144 5.79 -16.68 -0.79
CA PRO A 144 6.03 -17.85 -1.60
C PRO A 144 6.65 -18.97 -0.83
N LYS A 145 7.50 -18.63 0.09
CA LYS A 145 8.14 -19.64 0.72
C LYS A 145 7.31 -20.35 1.59
N TYR A 146 6.47 -19.71 2.12
CA TYR A 146 5.67 -20.22 3.02
C TYR A 146 5.08 -21.44 2.57
N ARG A 147 4.89 -21.56 1.46
CA ARG A 147 4.07 -22.41 1.09
C ARG A 147 4.43 -23.52 0.47
N LYS A 148 5.12 -23.90 0.47
CA LYS A 148 5.23 -25.08 0.01
C LYS A 148 4.34 -25.88 0.70
N PRO A 149 3.21 -25.47 0.82
CA PRO A 149 2.23 -26.08 1.59
C PRO A 149 1.94 -27.46 1.19
N SER A 150 1.81 -27.63 -0.03
CA SER A 150 1.37 -28.91 -0.46
C SER A 150 2.30 -29.95 -0.02
N ASN A 151 3.50 -29.65 0.02
CA ASN A 151 4.41 -30.62 0.37
C ASN A 151 4.28 -30.94 1.75
N ASP A 152 4.06 -29.98 2.48
CA ASP A 152 4.03 -30.15 3.83
C ASP A 152 2.94 -30.96 4.23
N ILE A 153 1.97 -30.78 3.54
CA ILE A 153 0.87 -31.39 3.94
C ILE A 153 0.81 -32.71 3.66
N LYS A 154 1.45 -33.04 2.89
CA LYS A 154 1.37 -34.17 2.54
C LYS A 154 1.36 -34.97 3.43
N ILE A 155 1.25 -34.88 3.94
CA ILE A 155 1.15 -35.62 4.78
C ILE A 155 0.78 -36.24 4.93
#